data_b54329a0e333a950ca44b42a548a6151
#
_entry.id   b54329a0e333a950ca44b42a548a6151
#
_cell.length_a   1.000
_cell.length_b   1.000
_cell.length_c   1.000
_cell.angle_alpha   90.00
_cell.angle_beta   90.00
_cell.angle_gamma   90.00
#
_symmetry.space_group_name_H-M   'P 1'
#
loop_
_entity.id
_entity.type
_entity.pdbx_description
1 polymer ?
#
loop_
_entity_poly.entity_id
_entity_poly.type
_entity_poly.pdbx_seq_one_letter_code
_entity_poly.pdbx_strand_id
1 'polypeptide(L)'
;MRFSRAILLVDSCIIVFGMVVLGDWRLPLYSLITIFVSSRIIDYIIDGPSYDKLLFIISDRQDEIREFILDKMDRGGTYIKSTGMYTAQQRDMIFLVVSRNEVSMLQNMIHQIDPASFVVIVDAYETYGDGFKAFPEKK
;
A
#
# COMPACT_ATOMS: atom_id res chain seq x y z
N MET A 1 -2.59 14.20 -10.04
CA MET A 1 -1.25 14.11 -10.71
C MET A 1 -0.21 13.95 -9.61
N ARG A 2 0.63 12.94 -9.67
CA ARG A 2 1.69 12.76 -8.67
C ARG A 2 2.67 13.94 -8.81
N PHE A 3 3.02 14.57 -7.71
CA PHE A 3 3.92 15.74 -7.63
C PHE A 3 5.25 15.48 -8.38
N SER A 4 5.75 14.25 -8.33
CA SER A 4 6.97 13.81 -9.02
C SER A 4 6.91 13.96 -10.56
N ARG A 5 5.74 13.80 -11.19
CA ARG A 5 5.61 13.97 -12.65
C ARG A 5 5.72 15.42 -13.10
N ALA A 6 5.23 16.35 -12.28
CA ALA A 6 5.35 17.78 -12.59
C ALA A 6 6.80 18.25 -12.47
N ILE A 7 7.51 17.80 -11.45
CA ILE A 7 8.94 18.07 -11.27
C ILE A 7 9.74 17.49 -12.44
N LEU A 8 9.51 16.24 -12.82
CA LEU A 8 10.18 15.61 -13.96
C LEU A 8 9.98 16.38 -15.28
N LEU A 9 8.79 16.92 -15.53
CA LEU A 9 8.51 17.71 -16.71
C LEU A 9 9.30 19.04 -16.73
N VAL A 10 9.30 19.74 -15.60
CA VAL A 10 10.04 21.01 -15.48
C VAL A 10 11.54 20.78 -15.64
N ASP A 11 12.08 19.78 -14.96
CA ASP A 11 13.51 19.42 -15.04
C ASP A 11 13.90 19.00 -16.45
N SER A 12 13.05 18.22 -17.15
CA SER A 12 13.31 17.85 -18.55
C SER A 12 13.37 19.08 -19.47
N CYS A 13 12.50 20.07 -19.29
CA CYS A 13 12.54 21.32 -20.05
C CYS A 13 13.82 22.11 -19.80
N ILE A 14 14.27 22.17 -18.54
CA ILE A 14 15.50 22.86 -18.17
C ILE A 14 16.72 22.18 -18.80
N ILE A 15 16.76 20.85 -18.82
CA ILE A 15 17.85 20.07 -19.44
C ILE A 15 17.92 20.32 -20.94
N VAL A 16 16.78 20.28 -21.65
CA VAL A 16 16.74 20.53 -23.10
C VAL A 16 17.19 21.94 -23.40
N PHE A 17 16.74 22.92 -22.63
CA PHE A 17 17.18 24.31 -22.77
C PHE A 17 18.67 24.47 -22.52
N GLY A 18 19.20 23.85 -21.47
CA GLY A 18 20.65 23.85 -21.17
C GLY A 18 21.49 23.20 -22.27
N MET A 19 20.98 22.13 -22.89
CA MET A 19 21.65 21.47 -24.02
C MET A 19 21.80 22.41 -25.23
N VAL A 20 20.77 23.18 -25.54
CA VAL A 20 20.79 24.14 -26.65
C VAL A 20 21.73 25.31 -26.38
N VAL A 21 21.74 25.81 -25.13
CA VAL A 21 22.52 27.02 -24.76
C VAL A 21 24.01 26.69 -24.58
N LEU A 22 24.35 25.56 -23.98
CA LEU A 22 25.73 25.22 -23.64
C LEU A 22 26.45 24.48 -24.75
N GLY A 23 25.77 23.91 -25.74
CA GLY A 23 26.36 23.17 -26.85
C GLY A 23 27.13 21.90 -26.47
N ASP A 24 27.08 21.47 -25.21
CA ASP A 24 27.75 20.27 -24.72
C ASP A 24 26.69 19.23 -24.28
N TRP A 25 26.71 18.10 -24.94
CA TRP A 25 25.77 17.00 -24.71
C TRP A 25 26.06 16.16 -23.44
N ARG A 26 27.26 16.28 -22.86
CA ARG A 26 27.69 15.50 -21.69
C ARG A 26 26.99 16.00 -20.41
N LEU A 27 26.88 17.29 -20.23
CA LEU A 27 26.24 17.90 -19.05
C LEU A 27 24.76 17.49 -18.90
N PRO A 28 23.92 17.55 -19.95
CA PRO A 28 22.54 17.06 -19.89
C PRO A 28 22.42 15.59 -19.52
N LEU A 29 23.37 14.73 -19.97
CA LEU A 29 23.37 13.31 -19.64
C LEU A 29 23.58 13.07 -18.14
N TYR A 30 24.53 13.76 -17.52
CA TYR A 30 24.74 13.68 -16.07
C TYR A 30 23.54 14.21 -15.30
N SER A 31 22.91 15.30 -15.77
CA SER A 31 21.70 15.85 -15.16
C SER A 31 20.54 14.85 -15.21
N LEU A 32 20.34 14.13 -16.32
CA LEU A 32 19.34 13.09 -16.48
C LEU A 32 19.51 11.94 -15.47
N ILE A 33 20.75 11.47 -15.30
CA ILE A 33 21.07 10.43 -14.31
C ILE A 33 20.78 10.93 -12.91
N THR A 34 21.19 12.15 -12.59
CA THR A 34 20.96 12.75 -11.27
C THR A 34 19.48 12.89 -10.97
N ILE A 35 18.68 13.38 -11.91
CA ILE A 35 17.23 13.53 -11.75
C ILE A 35 16.55 12.16 -11.57
N PHE A 36 16.95 11.16 -12.36
CA PHE A 36 16.40 9.81 -12.21
C PHE A 36 16.68 9.23 -10.83
N VAL A 37 17.92 9.31 -10.35
CA VAL A 37 18.32 8.80 -9.03
C VAL A 37 17.62 9.59 -7.92
N SER A 38 17.60 10.92 -8.00
CA SER A 38 16.95 11.78 -7.00
C SER A 38 15.45 11.51 -6.94
N SER A 39 14.79 11.35 -8.09
CA SER A 39 13.36 11.02 -8.13
C SER A 39 13.07 9.68 -7.42
N ARG A 40 13.92 8.67 -7.62
CA ARG A 40 13.77 7.37 -6.94
C ARG A 40 13.97 7.46 -5.43
N ILE A 41 14.94 8.27 -5.00
CA ILE A 41 15.19 8.50 -3.56
C ILE A 41 14.03 9.25 -2.94
N ILE A 42 13.52 10.28 -3.62
CA ILE A 42 12.37 11.06 -3.15
C ILE A 42 11.11 10.18 -3.04
N ASP A 43 10.83 9.38 -4.07
CA ASP A 43 9.68 8.45 -4.04
C ASP A 43 9.83 7.46 -2.86
N TYR A 44 11.04 6.93 -2.62
CA TYR A 44 11.31 6.03 -1.50
C TYR A 44 11.11 6.71 -0.12
N ILE A 45 11.52 7.98 0.00
CA ILE A 45 11.35 8.75 1.25
C ILE A 45 9.88 9.14 1.47
N ILE A 46 9.18 9.57 0.42
CA ILE A 46 7.78 10.01 0.50
C ILE A 46 6.84 8.82 0.66
N ASP A 47 7.01 7.78 -0.15
CA ASP A 47 6.18 6.57 -0.07
C ASP A 47 6.54 5.71 1.15
N GLY A 48 7.72 5.95 1.75
CA GLY A 48 8.22 5.27 2.94
C GLY A 48 8.50 3.78 2.75
N PRO A 49 9.01 3.11 3.77
CA PRO A 49 9.06 1.67 3.80
C PRO A 49 7.64 1.11 3.73
N SER A 50 7.50 -0.02 3.07
CA SER A 50 6.22 -0.71 2.82
C SER A 50 5.29 -0.65 4.04
N TYR A 51 4.25 0.19 3.97
CA TYR A 51 3.25 0.25 5.02
C TYR A 51 2.47 -1.05 5.07
N ASP A 52 2.12 -1.46 6.27
CA ASP A 52 1.14 -2.51 6.49
C ASP A 52 -0.20 -2.10 5.88
N LYS A 53 -1.04 -3.07 5.62
CA LYS A 53 -2.37 -2.85 5.07
C LYS A 53 -3.41 -3.32 6.06
N LEU A 54 -4.34 -2.45 6.33
CA LEU A 54 -5.54 -2.73 7.09
C LEU A 54 -6.63 -3.17 6.13
N LEU A 55 -7.22 -4.32 6.39
CA LEU A 55 -8.31 -4.85 5.59
C LEU A 55 -9.59 -4.92 6.41
N PHE A 56 -10.68 -4.51 5.75
CA PHE A 56 -12.04 -4.76 6.18
C PHE A 56 -12.70 -5.71 5.17
N ILE A 57 -13.15 -6.87 5.62
CA ILE A 57 -13.71 -7.90 4.75
C ILE A 57 -15.13 -8.20 5.19
N ILE A 58 -16.06 -8.09 4.26
CA ILE A 58 -17.47 -8.48 4.44
C ILE A 58 -17.74 -9.61 3.46
N SER A 59 -18.13 -10.77 3.99
CA SER A 59 -18.39 -11.97 3.19
C SER A 59 -19.46 -12.81 3.89
N ASP A 60 -20.19 -13.59 3.13
CA ASP A 60 -21.12 -14.58 3.65
C ASP A 60 -20.41 -15.91 4.01
N ARG A 61 -19.13 -16.07 3.60
CA ARG A 61 -18.26 -17.24 3.87
C ARG A 61 -17.12 -16.90 4.84
N GLN A 62 -17.41 -16.23 5.92
CA GLN A 62 -16.42 -15.70 6.86
C GLN A 62 -15.60 -16.80 7.53
N ASP A 63 -16.21 -17.95 7.84
CA ASP A 63 -15.52 -19.04 8.53
C ASP A 63 -14.37 -19.61 7.68
N GLU A 64 -14.56 -19.76 6.37
CA GLU A 64 -13.52 -20.25 5.47
C GLU A 64 -12.39 -19.23 5.31
N ILE A 65 -12.75 -17.94 5.23
CA ILE A 65 -11.75 -16.85 5.18
C ILE A 65 -10.95 -16.81 6.49
N ARG A 66 -11.62 -16.96 7.63
CA ARG A 66 -10.99 -17.03 8.94
C ARG A 66 -9.99 -18.20 9.03
N GLU A 67 -10.41 -19.39 8.63
CA GLU A 67 -9.56 -20.60 8.64
C GLU A 67 -8.30 -20.36 7.80
N PHE A 68 -8.45 -19.77 6.61
CA PHE A 68 -7.30 -19.44 5.78
C PHE A 68 -6.36 -18.42 6.45
N ILE A 69 -6.89 -17.36 7.07
CA ILE A 69 -6.10 -16.32 7.74
C ILE A 69 -5.31 -16.94 8.91
N LEU A 70 -5.95 -17.77 9.73
CA LEU A 70 -5.33 -18.37 10.91
C LEU A 70 -4.32 -19.46 10.53
N ASP A 71 -4.71 -20.38 9.64
CA ASP A 71 -3.93 -21.61 9.40
C ASP A 71 -2.84 -21.43 8.34
N LYS A 72 -3.06 -20.55 7.35
CA LYS A 72 -2.13 -20.37 6.24
C LYS A 72 -1.28 -19.12 6.35
N MET A 73 -1.82 -18.06 6.96
CA MET A 73 -1.10 -16.80 7.08
C MET A 73 -0.48 -16.60 8.46
N ASP A 74 -0.90 -17.40 9.45
CA ASP A 74 -0.50 -17.22 10.85
C ASP A 74 -0.71 -15.78 11.33
N ARG A 75 -1.89 -15.22 10.99
CA ARG A 75 -2.28 -13.85 11.31
C ARG A 75 -3.54 -13.83 12.16
N GLY A 76 -3.55 -12.93 13.14
CA GLY A 76 -4.75 -12.65 13.93
C GLY A 76 -5.68 -11.68 13.19
N GLY A 77 -6.97 -11.80 13.47
CA GLY A 77 -7.98 -10.86 13.01
C GLY A 77 -9.06 -10.66 14.07
N THR A 78 -9.88 -9.66 13.89
CA THR A 78 -10.97 -9.31 14.82
C THR A 78 -12.28 -9.23 14.06
N TYR A 79 -13.35 -9.79 14.63
CA TYR A 79 -14.68 -9.56 14.12
C TYR A 79 -15.25 -8.27 14.67
N ILE A 80 -15.74 -7.40 13.79
CA ILE A 80 -16.47 -6.18 14.12
C ILE A 80 -17.94 -6.41 13.77
N LYS A 81 -18.84 -6.28 14.74
CA LYS A 81 -20.27 -6.38 14.48
C LYS A 81 -20.72 -5.19 13.65
N SER A 82 -21.33 -5.47 12.52
CA SER A 82 -21.86 -4.45 11.61
C SER A 82 -23.30 -4.75 11.21
N THR A 83 -23.99 -3.72 10.72
CA THR A 83 -25.35 -3.86 10.19
C THR A 83 -25.40 -3.24 8.81
N GLY A 84 -25.86 -4.00 7.84
CA GLY A 84 -26.01 -3.51 6.48
C GLY A 84 -27.03 -2.39 6.40
N MET A 85 -26.66 -1.24 5.85
CA MET A 85 -27.57 -0.08 5.77
C MET A 85 -28.82 -0.36 4.92
N TYR A 86 -28.66 -1.13 3.84
CA TYR A 86 -29.75 -1.43 2.93
C TYR A 86 -30.61 -2.62 3.39
N THR A 87 -29.97 -3.68 3.87
CA THR A 87 -30.66 -4.93 4.25
C THR A 87 -31.11 -4.96 5.69
N ALA A 88 -30.60 -4.05 6.53
CA ALA A 88 -30.74 -4.06 7.99
C ALA A 88 -30.31 -5.39 8.66
N GLN A 89 -29.58 -6.23 7.92
CA GLN A 89 -29.08 -7.51 8.44
C GLN A 89 -27.80 -7.28 9.23
N GLN A 90 -27.68 -7.98 10.34
CA GLN A 90 -26.42 -8.05 11.08
C GLN A 90 -25.45 -8.95 10.34
N ARG A 91 -24.25 -8.43 10.09
CA ARG A 91 -23.12 -9.16 9.49
C ARG A 91 -21.86 -8.81 10.25
N ASP A 92 -21.04 -9.79 10.51
CA ASP A 92 -19.74 -9.51 11.09
C ASP A 92 -18.79 -9.07 9.96
N MET A 93 -17.88 -8.19 10.27
CA MET A 93 -16.84 -7.72 9.37
C MET A 93 -15.50 -8.15 9.94
N ILE A 94 -14.67 -8.80 9.12
CA ILE A 94 -13.32 -9.17 9.52
C ILE A 94 -12.43 -7.94 9.39
N PHE A 95 -11.74 -7.63 10.47
CA PHE A 95 -10.72 -6.60 10.58
C PHE A 95 -9.38 -7.26 10.81
N LEU A 96 -8.41 -7.03 9.92
CA LEU A 96 -7.06 -7.53 10.11
C LEU A 96 -6.02 -6.60 9.47
N VAL A 97 -4.80 -6.70 9.98
CA VAL A 97 -3.64 -6.02 9.42
C VAL A 97 -2.69 -7.08 8.85
N VAL A 98 -2.19 -6.83 7.65
CA VAL A 98 -1.23 -7.69 6.97
C VAL A 98 -0.12 -6.86 6.35
N SER A 99 1.02 -7.48 6.07
CA SER A 99 2.07 -6.83 5.31
C SER A 99 1.65 -6.60 3.85
N ARG A 100 2.22 -5.60 3.21
CA ARG A 100 1.94 -5.28 1.80
C ARG A 100 2.09 -6.49 0.86
N ASN A 101 3.07 -7.34 1.14
CA ASN A 101 3.36 -8.51 0.31
C ASN A 101 2.29 -9.61 0.40
N GLU A 102 1.58 -9.68 1.53
CA GLU A 102 0.53 -10.67 1.80
C GLU A 102 -0.83 -10.30 1.18
N VAL A 103 -1.02 -9.02 0.87
CA VAL A 103 -2.30 -8.50 0.36
C VAL A 103 -2.76 -9.22 -0.90
N SER A 104 -1.88 -9.38 -1.89
CA SER A 104 -2.27 -9.99 -3.17
C SER A 104 -2.68 -11.45 -3.01
N MET A 105 -2.00 -12.18 -2.14
CA MET A 105 -2.35 -13.57 -1.82
C MET A 105 -3.72 -13.63 -1.14
N LEU A 106 -3.94 -12.79 -0.15
CA LEU A 106 -5.19 -12.73 0.60
C LEU A 106 -6.37 -12.32 -0.29
N GLN A 107 -6.22 -11.31 -1.14
CA GLN A 107 -7.24 -10.89 -2.10
C GLN A 107 -7.65 -12.01 -3.05
N ASN A 108 -6.67 -12.73 -3.61
CA ASN A 108 -6.93 -13.84 -4.51
C ASN A 108 -7.70 -14.96 -3.80
N MET A 109 -7.34 -15.28 -2.57
CA MET A 109 -8.02 -16.30 -1.79
C MET A 109 -9.44 -15.89 -1.40
N ILE A 110 -9.64 -14.67 -0.95
CA ILE A 110 -10.97 -14.16 -0.64
C ILE A 110 -11.87 -14.25 -1.87
N HIS A 111 -11.37 -13.83 -3.03
CA HIS A 111 -12.12 -13.90 -4.28
C HIS A 111 -12.45 -15.33 -4.73
N GLN A 112 -11.55 -16.30 -4.47
CA GLN A 112 -11.81 -17.72 -4.74
C GLN A 112 -12.84 -18.30 -3.79
N ILE A 113 -12.80 -17.92 -2.51
CA ILE A 113 -13.76 -18.38 -1.50
C ILE A 113 -15.13 -17.77 -1.75
N ASP A 114 -15.19 -16.45 -1.87
CA ASP A 114 -16.43 -15.71 -2.07
C ASP A 114 -16.23 -14.57 -3.10
N PRO A 115 -16.58 -14.81 -4.37
CA PRO A 115 -16.51 -13.79 -5.40
C PRO A 115 -17.40 -12.56 -5.14
N ALA A 116 -18.42 -12.68 -4.29
CA ALA A 116 -19.32 -11.58 -3.92
C ALA A 116 -18.85 -10.81 -2.69
N SER A 117 -17.71 -11.18 -2.12
CA SER A 117 -17.14 -10.50 -0.95
C SER A 117 -16.80 -9.05 -1.24
N PHE A 118 -16.93 -8.20 -0.23
CA PHE A 118 -16.51 -6.80 -0.28
C PHE A 118 -15.28 -6.60 0.59
N VAL A 119 -14.20 -6.10 -0.02
CA VAL A 119 -12.92 -5.91 0.65
C VAL A 119 -12.46 -4.46 0.49
N VAL A 120 -12.20 -3.80 1.61
CA VAL A 120 -11.59 -2.45 1.64
C VAL A 120 -10.18 -2.59 2.16
N ILE A 121 -9.22 -1.96 1.48
CA ILE A 121 -7.81 -1.97 1.85
C ILE A 121 -7.38 -0.54 2.07
N VAL A 122 -6.81 -0.28 3.25
CA VAL A 122 -6.33 1.03 3.67
C VAL A 122 -4.86 0.94 4.04
N ASP A 123 -4.10 1.98 3.79
CA ASP A 123 -2.71 2.08 4.24
C ASP A 123 -2.65 2.27 5.75
N ALA A 124 -2.01 1.34 6.45
CA ALA A 124 -1.70 1.48 7.87
C ALA A 124 -0.27 2.00 8.02
N TYR A 125 -0.14 3.29 8.28
CA TYR A 125 1.16 3.96 8.35
C TYR A 125 1.99 3.49 9.54
N GLU A 126 1.35 3.21 10.65
CA GLU A 126 1.99 2.76 11.87
C GLU A 126 1.17 1.65 12.51
N THR A 127 1.78 0.49 12.68
CA THR A 127 1.18 -0.66 13.36
C THR A 127 2.14 -1.13 14.43
N TYR A 128 1.66 -1.23 15.66
CA TYR A 128 2.44 -1.70 16.82
C TYR A 128 1.74 -2.91 17.44
N GLY A 129 2.52 -3.91 17.85
CA GLY A 129 2.00 -5.11 18.52
C GLY A 129 2.68 -6.38 18.02
N ASP A 130 2.23 -7.52 18.54
CA ASP A 130 2.74 -8.83 18.14
C ASP A 130 2.60 -9.07 16.63
N GLY A 131 3.70 -9.47 16.00
CA GLY A 131 3.78 -9.65 14.55
C GLY A 131 4.06 -8.37 13.76
N PHE A 132 4.17 -7.20 14.42
CA PHE A 132 4.44 -5.88 13.83
C PHE A 132 5.57 -5.16 14.58
N LYS A 133 5.63 -3.83 14.48
CA LYS A 133 6.65 -3.04 15.16
C LYS A 133 6.48 -3.11 16.69
N ALA A 134 7.59 -3.22 17.42
CA ALA A 134 7.57 -3.06 18.87
C ALA A 134 7.24 -1.60 19.26
N PHE A 135 6.55 -1.42 20.39
CA PHE A 135 6.32 -0.09 20.92
C PHE A 135 7.65 0.61 21.20
N PRO A 136 7.79 1.91 20.90
CA PRO A 136 8.97 2.67 21.27
C PRO A 136 9.11 2.68 22.79
N GLU A 137 10.26 2.23 23.32
CA GLU A 137 10.56 2.35 24.75
C GLU A 137 10.55 3.82 25.16
N LYS A 138 9.69 4.17 26.12
CA LYS A 138 9.76 5.48 26.76
C LYS A 138 11.09 5.59 27.51
N LYS A 139 11.97 6.45 27.01
CA LYS A 139 13.11 6.97 27.80
C LYS A 139 12.62 7.98 28.82
#